data_11990f98ce7abbd9b20b87256e69af94
#
_entry.id   11990f98ce7abbd9b20b87256e69af94
#
_cell.length_a   1.000
_cell.length_b   1.000
_cell.length_c   1.000
_cell.angle_alpha   90.00
_cell.angle_beta   90.00
_cell.angle_gamma   90.00
#
_symmetry.space_group_name_H-M   'P 1'
#
loop_
_entity.id
_entity.type
_entity.pdbx_description
1 polymer ?
#
loop_
_entity_poly.entity_id
_entity_poly.type
_entity_poly.pdbx_seq_one_letter_code
_entity_poly.pdbx_strand_id
1 'polypeptide(L)'
;MKTRAQVFRVQFNNVLIRLDMLLNNEIDALWLTEPQATKARILGNPMLRDSRDFKVALGVLALRTAGVSDARRKAQLAAFVKGYNRACDSLNQRGLQAYADVIARRCKADKATLQALPKLYYSHIAPPRQQDIAAAAHAFKD
;
A
#
# COMPACT_ATOMS: atom_id res chain seq x y z
N MET A 1 -4.43 0.40 38.65
CA MET A 1 -3.35 -0.38 38.01
C MET A 1 -3.52 -0.27 36.50
N LYS A 2 -2.56 0.34 35.76
CA LYS A 2 -2.58 0.31 34.28
C LYS A 2 -2.00 -1.05 33.90
N THR A 3 -2.83 -1.98 33.48
CA THR A 3 -2.40 -3.25 32.89
C THR A 3 -1.70 -2.92 31.56
N ARG A 4 -0.40 -3.15 31.48
CA ARG A 4 0.37 -3.03 30.24
C ARG A 4 -0.08 -4.18 29.34
N ALA A 5 -0.84 -3.91 28.30
CA ALA A 5 -1.22 -4.93 27.33
C ALA A 5 0.04 -5.50 26.69
N GLN A 6 0.20 -6.82 26.72
CA GLN A 6 1.30 -7.50 26.08
C GLN A 6 0.95 -7.66 24.59
N VAL A 7 1.79 -7.10 23.70
CA VAL A 7 1.60 -7.16 22.26
C VAL A 7 2.61 -8.13 21.66
N PHE A 8 2.12 -9.18 21.01
CA PHE A 8 2.95 -10.12 20.25
C PHE A 8 2.95 -9.72 18.77
N ARG A 9 4.14 -9.57 18.21
CA ARG A 9 4.32 -9.28 16.79
C ARG A 9 4.53 -10.56 16.00
N VAL A 10 3.77 -10.72 14.91
CA VAL A 10 3.93 -11.81 13.95
C VAL A 10 4.14 -11.19 12.58
N GLN A 11 5.12 -11.67 11.82
CA GLN A 11 5.43 -11.15 10.49
C GLN A 11 5.11 -12.18 9.41
N PHE A 12 4.19 -11.81 8.52
CA PHE A 12 3.89 -12.54 7.28
C PHE A 12 3.97 -11.59 6.09
N ASN A 13 4.72 -11.97 5.07
CA ASN A 13 4.92 -11.13 3.88
C ASN A 13 3.75 -11.23 2.88
N ASN A 14 2.95 -12.31 2.94
CA ASN A 14 1.80 -12.47 2.06
C ASN A 14 0.57 -11.79 2.64
N VAL A 15 0.06 -10.76 1.95
CA VAL A 15 -1.08 -9.97 2.39
C VAL A 15 -2.39 -10.77 2.44
N LEU A 16 -2.55 -11.79 1.58
CA LEU A 16 -3.76 -12.62 1.59
C LEU A 16 -3.77 -13.54 2.81
N ILE A 17 -2.63 -14.15 3.15
CA ILE A 17 -2.49 -14.95 4.37
C ILE A 17 -2.79 -14.10 5.60
N ARG A 18 -2.28 -12.87 5.65
CA ARG A 18 -2.59 -11.95 6.76
C ARG A 18 -4.08 -11.67 6.89
N LEU A 19 -4.77 -11.45 5.75
CA LEU A 19 -6.21 -11.27 5.76
C LEU A 19 -6.95 -12.50 6.28
N ASP A 20 -6.57 -13.69 5.80
CA ASP A 20 -7.19 -14.95 6.23
C ASP A 20 -7.00 -15.19 7.73
N MET A 21 -5.82 -14.91 8.28
CA MET A 21 -5.57 -15.00 9.73
C MET A 21 -6.49 -14.08 10.55
N LEU A 22 -6.73 -12.84 10.07
CA LEU A 22 -7.68 -11.94 10.74
C LEU A 22 -9.11 -12.49 10.68
N LEU A 23 -9.53 -12.96 9.51
CA LEU A 23 -10.88 -13.47 9.31
C LEU A 23 -11.16 -14.77 10.10
N ASN A 24 -10.11 -15.55 10.35
CA ASN A 24 -10.15 -16.77 11.15
C ASN A 24 -9.95 -16.52 12.66
N ASN A 25 -9.83 -15.26 13.10
CA ASN A 25 -9.54 -14.89 14.49
C ASN A 25 -8.20 -15.46 15.04
N GLU A 26 -7.23 -15.67 14.18
CA GLU A 26 -5.87 -16.12 14.54
C GLU A 26 -4.99 -14.95 15.02
N ILE A 27 -5.37 -13.72 14.66
CA ILE A 27 -4.72 -12.48 15.07
C ILE A 27 -5.75 -11.39 15.37
N ASP A 28 -5.43 -10.49 16.30
CA ASP A 28 -6.36 -9.44 16.75
C ASP A 28 -6.32 -8.18 15.88
N ALA A 29 -5.19 -7.85 15.27
CA ALA A 29 -5.02 -6.67 14.44
C ALA A 29 -3.85 -6.81 13.46
N LEU A 30 -3.94 -6.10 12.32
CA LEU A 30 -2.87 -6.12 11.32
C LEU A 30 -2.90 -4.88 10.41
N TRP A 31 -1.82 -4.69 9.65
CA TRP A 31 -1.76 -3.76 8.54
C TRP A 31 -2.09 -4.46 7.22
N LEU A 32 -3.07 -3.91 6.51
CA LEU A 32 -3.44 -4.36 5.16
C LEU A 32 -3.28 -3.21 4.17
N THR A 33 -2.98 -3.56 2.93
CA THR A 33 -3.08 -2.65 1.78
C THR A 33 -4.46 -2.79 1.13
N GLU A 34 -4.89 -1.81 0.33
CA GLU A 34 -6.05 -1.97 -0.52
C GLU A 34 -5.76 -2.98 -1.66
N PRO A 35 -6.73 -3.79 -2.07
CA PRO A 35 -8.15 -3.82 -1.68
C PRO A 35 -8.46 -4.67 -0.45
N GLN A 36 -7.48 -5.35 0.16
CA GLN A 36 -7.70 -6.27 1.28
C GLN A 36 -8.19 -5.55 2.56
N ALA A 37 -7.76 -4.31 2.78
CA ALA A 37 -8.27 -3.49 3.88
C ALA A 37 -9.78 -3.23 3.75
N THR A 38 -10.22 -2.90 2.53
CA THR A 38 -11.65 -2.76 2.24
C THR A 38 -12.39 -4.09 2.43
N LYS A 39 -11.81 -5.23 2.00
CA LYS A 39 -12.43 -6.54 2.20
C LYS A 39 -12.59 -6.86 3.69
N ALA A 40 -11.57 -6.65 4.51
CA ALA A 40 -11.67 -6.84 5.96
C ALA A 40 -12.79 -5.98 6.56
N ARG A 41 -12.88 -4.70 6.15
CA ARG A 41 -13.90 -3.76 6.63
C ARG A 41 -15.33 -4.20 6.30
N ILE A 42 -15.60 -4.61 5.06
CA ILE A 42 -16.95 -5.06 4.67
C ILE A 42 -17.35 -6.40 5.31
N LEU A 43 -16.36 -7.18 5.79
CA LEU A 43 -16.56 -8.40 6.55
C LEU A 43 -16.64 -8.17 8.08
N GLY A 44 -16.80 -6.91 8.51
CA GLY A 44 -17.10 -6.57 9.90
C GLY A 44 -15.86 -6.20 10.74
N ASN A 45 -14.66 -6.18 10.18
CA ASN A 45 -13.45 -5.80 10.92
C ASN A 45 -13.27 -4.26 10.90
N PRO A 46 -13.28 -3.57 12.05
CA PRO A 46 -13.18 -2.12 12.08
C PRO A 46 -11.78 -1.65 11.66
N MET A 47 -11.74 -0.57 10.89
CA MET A 47 -10.49 0.12 10.58
C MET A 47 -10.14 1.08 11.71
N LEU A 48 -9.04 0.83 12.41
CA LEU A 48 -8.58 1.65 13.54
C LEU A 48 -7.74 2.86 13.09
N ARG A 49 -6.94 2.67 12.04
CA ARG A 49 -6.06 3.70 11.47
C ARG A 49 -5.91 3.53 9.96
N ASP A 50 -5.75 4.63 9.27
CA ASP A 50 -5.54 4.67 7.83
C ASP A 50 -4.27 5.47 7.52
N SER A 51 -3.50 5.08 6.49
CA SER A 51 -2.30 5.80 6.09
C SER A 51 -2.59 7.24 5.65
N ARG A 52 -3.82 7.55 5.27
CA ARG A 52 -4.27 8.92 4.96
C ARG A 52 -4.29 9.84 6.17
N ASP A 53 -4.35 9.28 7.38
CA ASP A 53 -4.26 10.02 8.64
C ASP A 53 -2.84 10.52 8.91
N PHE A 54 -1.85 9.98 8.19
CA PHE A 54 -0.45 10.34 8.32
C PHE A 54 0.02 11.14 7.11
N LYS A 55 0.73 12.22 7.35
CA LYS A 55 1.30 13.06 6.27
C LYS A 55 2.65 12.54 5.78
N VAL A 56 2.83 11.23 5.72
CA VAL A 56 4.07 10.56 5.31
C VAL A 56 3.83 9.62 4.14
N ALA A 57 4.82 9.48 3.26
CA ALA A 57 4.81 8.50 2.20
C ALA A 57 5.28 7.15 2.76
N LEU A 58 4.43 6.11 2.67
CA LEU A 58 4.72 4.78 3.20
C LEU A 58 5.32 3.83 2.16
N GLY A 59 5.24 4.18 0.89
CA GLY A 59 5.76 3.36 -0.21
C GLY A 59 6.93 4.03 -0.91
N VAL A 60 7.95 3.24 -1.24
CA VAL A 60 9.12 3.71 -2.01
C VAL A 60 9.43 2.76 -3.15
N LEU A 61 9.93 3.31 -4.25
CA LEU A 61 10.55 2.54 -5.32
C LEU A 61 12.06 2.52 -5.09
N ALA A 62 12.60 1.37 -4.70
CA ALA A 62 14.03 1.18 -4.49
C ALA A 62 14.70 0.66 -5.77
N LEU A 63 15.83 1.25 -6.13
CA LEU A 63 16.61 0.90 -7.31
C LEU A 63 18.03 0.53 -6.92
N ARG A 64 18.61 -0.46 -7.60
CA ARG A 64 20.02 -0.78 -7.43
C ARG A 64 20.88 0.31 -8.09
N THR A 65 21.90 0.81 -7.37
CA THR A 65 22.80 1.86 -7.86
C THR A 65 23.44 1.49 -9.21
N ALA A 66 23.91 0.26 -9.37
CA ALA A 66 24.46 -0.23 -10.64
C ALA A 66 23.44 -0.17 -11.80
N GLY A 67 22.12 -0.17 -11.49
CA GLY A 67 21.07 -0.04 -12.50
C GLY A 67 20.87 1.38 -13.00
N VAL A 68 21.28 2.40 -12.25
CA VAL A 68 21.11 3.81 -12.64
C VAL A 68 22.33 4.45 -13.28
N SER A 69 23.48 3.76 -13.34
CA SER A 69 24.68 4.22 -14.02
C SER A 69 24.70 3.91 -15.52
N ASP A 70 24.04 2.85 -15.95
CA ASP A 70 23.96 2.40 -17.33
C ASP A 70 22.94 3.22 -18.15
N ALA A 71 23.33 3.71 -19.33
CA ALA A 71 22.48 4.56 -20.17
C ALA A 71 21.19 3.87 -20.64
N ARG A 72 21.25 2.58 -21.01
CA ARG A 72 20.08 1.79 -21.43
C ARG A 72 19.11 1.63 -20.29
N ARG A 73 19.60 1.34 -19.10
CA ARG A 73 18.77 1.18 -17.89
C ARG A 73 18.16 2.51 -17.44
N LYS A 74 18.87 3.62 -17.58
CA LYS A 74 18.30 4.97 -17.36
C LYS A 74 17.12 5.23 -18.29
N ALA A 75 17.24 4.89 -19.57
CA ALA A 75 16.15 5.03 -20.53
C ALA A 75 14.94 4.14 -20.18
N GLN A 76 15.19 2.89 -19.77
CA GLN A 76 14.14 1.99 -19.30
C GLN A 76 13.42 2.52 -18.04
N LEU A 77 14.19 3.05 -17.08
CA LEU A 77 13.64 3.67 -15.88
C LEU A 77 12.79 4.89 -16.22
N ALA A 78 13.26 5.76 -17.10
CA ALA A 78 12.49 6.92 -17.54
C ALA A 78 11.17 6.50 -18.21
N ALA A 79 11.18 5.46 -19.06
CA ALA A 79 9.98 4.91 -19.67
C ALA A 79 9.01 4.33 -18.61
N PHE A 80 9.55 3.62 -17.60
CA PHE A 80 8.76 3.11 -16.48
C PHE A 80 8.09 4.24 -15.70
N VAL A 81 8.84 5.27 -15.29
CA VAL A 81 8.32 6.43 -14.56
C VAL A 81 7.22 7.13 -15.37
N LYS A 82 7.45 7.33 -16.67
CA LYS A 82 6.42 7.91 -17.55
C LYS A 82 5.15 7.06 -17.61
N GLY A 83 5.30 5.73 -17.73
CA GLY A 83 4.18 4.79 -17.73
C GLY A 83 3.41 4.80 -16.42
N TYR A 84 4.14 4.78 -15.29
CA TYR A 84 3.54 4.85 -13.95
C TYR A 84 2.74 6.15 -13.74
N ASN A 85 3.33 7.30 -14.07
CA ASN A 85 2.65 8.59 -13.92
C ASN A 85 1.39 8.68 -14.78
N ARG A 86 1.43 8.17 -16.02
CA ARG A 86 0.23 8.07 -16.88
C ARG A 86 -0.85 7.17 -16.27
N ALA A 87 -0.46 6.08 -15.62
CA ALA A 87 -1.41 5.22 -14.91
C ALA A 87 -2.05 5.95 -13.72
N CYS A 88 -1.27 6.71 -12.94
CA CYS A 88 -1.79 7.57 -11.88
C CYS A 88 -2.82 8.57 -12.41
N ASP A 89 -2.49 9.28 -13.50
CA ASP A 89 -3.42 10.24 -14.13
C ASP A 89 -4.72 9.55 -14.57
N SER A 90 -4.59 8.39 -15.20
CA SER A 90 -5.75 7.63 -15.66
C SER A 90 -6.64 7.17 -14.50
N LEU A 91 -6.05 6.69 -13.40
CA LEU A 91 -6.78 6.29 -12.19
C LEU A 91 -7.44 7.49 -11.52
N ASN A 92 -6.75 8.62 -11.44
CA ASN A 92 -7.28 9.85 -10.83
C ASN A 92 -8.45 10.44 -11.64
N GLN A 93 -8.38 10.37 -12.96
CA GLN A 93 -9.41 10.90 -13.88
C GLN A 93 -10.62 9.98 -14.00
N ARG A 94 -10.40 8.68 -14.20
CA ARG A 94 -11.46 7.70 -14.51
C ARG A 94 -11.96 6.95 -13.29
N GLY A 95 -11.19 6.97 -12.19
CA GLY A 95 -11.48 6.19 -10.99
C GLY A 95 -11.12 4.71 -11.11
N LEU A 96 -11.06 4.04 -9.96
CA LEU A 96 -10.71 2.61 -9.87
C LEU A 96 -11.70 1.71 -10.61
N GLN A 97 -12.98 2.10 -10.65
CA GLN A 97 -14.04 1.28 -11.27
C GLN A 97 -13.83 1.07 -12.77
N ALA A 98 -13.21 2.04 -13.47
CA ALA A 98 -12.86 1.89 -14.88
C ALA A 98 -11.83 0.79 -15.15
N TYR A 99 -11.15 0.32 -14.12
CA TYR A 99 -10.09 -0.70 -14.15
C TYR A 99 -10.42 -1.92 -13.27
N ALA A 100 -11.70 -2.10 -12.93
CA ALA A 100 -12.17 -3.14 -12.02
C ALA A 100 -11.66 -4.55 -12.39
N ASP A 101 -11.71 -4.91 -13.68
CA ASP A 101 -11.27 -6.22 -14.15
C ASP A 101 -9.77 -6.46 -13.94
N VAL A 102 -8.95 -5.42 -14.12
CA VAL A 102 -7.51 -5.50 -13.89
C VAL A 102 -7.22 -5.66 -12.40
N ILE A 103 -7.91 -4.88 -11.56
CA ILE A 103 -7.75 -4.93 -10.10
C ILE A 103 -8.23 -6.28 -9.57
N ALA A 104 -9.40 -6.77 -10.02
CA ALA A 104 -9.92 -8.08 -9.65
C ALA A 104 -8.88 -9.18 -9.90
N ARG A 105 -8.34 -9.24 -11.11
CA ARG A 105 -7.36 -10.28 -11.50
C ARG A 105 -6.04 -10.16 -10.76
N ARG A 106 -5.51 -8.95 -10.62
CA ARG A 106 -4.17 -8.72 -10.04
C ARG A 106 -4.16 -8.73 -8.52
N CYS A 107 -5.22 -8.23 -7.90
CA CYS A 107 -5.32 -8.11 -6.44
C CYS A 107 -6.25 -9.17 -5.82
N LYS A 108 -6.82 -10.09 -6.62
CA LYS A 108 -7.78 -11.11 -6.17
C LYS A 108 -8.95 -10.51 -5.38
N ALA A 109 -9.46 -9.37 -5.85
CA ALA A 109 -10.59 -8.67 -5.24
C ALA A 109 -11.90 -9.12 -5.88
N ASP A 110 -12.89 -9.41 -5.04
CA ASP A 110 -14.26 -9.69 -5.48
C ASP A 110 -15.04 -8.40 -5.82
N LYS A 111 -16.20 -8.57 -6.44
CA LYS A 111 -17.05 -7.46 -6.89
C LYS A 111 -17.48 -6.55 -5.74
N ALA A 112 -17.84 -7.12 -4.59
CA ALA A 112 -18.28 -6.35 -3.42
C ALA A 112 -17.14 -5.47 -2.89
N THR A 113 -15.94 -6.03 -2.78
CA THR A 113 -14.73 -5.30 -2.39
C THR A 113 -14.44 -4.15 -3.37
N LEU A 114 -14.50 -4.41 -4.68
CA LEU A 114 -14.24 -3.39 -5.70
C LEU A 114 -15.22 -2.22 -5.63
N GLN A 115 -16.51 -2.52 -5.41
CA GLN A 115 -17.56 -1.49 -5.26
C GLN A 115 -17.38 -0.64 -3.99
N ALA A 116 -16.84 -1.23 -2.94
CA ALA A 116 -16.64 -0.59 -1.64
C ALA A 116 -15.29 0.15 -1.51
N LEU A 117 -14.42 0.06 -2.52
CA LEU A 117 -13.11 0.73 -2.50
C LEU A 117 -13.29 2.25 -2.29
N PRO A 118 -12.49 2.85 -1.40
CA PRO A 118 -12.52 4.29 -1.20
C PRO A 118 -11.98 5.03 -2.43
N LYS A 119 -12.37 6.28 -2.59
CA LYS A 119 -11.73 7.15 -3.57
C LYS A 119 -10.29 7.44 -3.11
N LEU A 120 -9.32 6.93 -3.85
CA LEU A 120 -7.90 7.13 -3.59
C LEU A 120 -7.33 8.13 -4.60
N TYR A 121 -6.32 8.87 -4.18
CA TYR A 121 -5.51 9.73 -5.03
C TYR A 121 -4.11 9.13 -5.20
N TYR A 122 -3.67 9.01 -6.43
CA TYR A 122 -2.37 8.42 -6.80
C TYR A 122 -1.42 9.52 -7.23
N SER A 123 -0.35 9.71 -6.45
CA SER A 123 0.69 10.69 -6.75
C SER A 123 1.67 10.18 -7.81
N HIS A 124 2.20 11.09 -8.60
CA HIS A 124 3.34 10.79 -9.46
C HIS A 124 4.58 10.38 -8.64
N ILE A 125 5.46 9.63 -9.27
CA ILE A 125 6.78 9.32 -8.67
C ILE A 125 7.55 10.63 -8.50
N ALA A 126 8.03 10.86 -7.29
CA ALA A 126 8.87 11.99 -6.91
C ALA A 126 10.01 11.50 -6.00
N PRO A 127 11.11 12.25 -5.89
CA PRO A 127 12.13 11.96 -4.89
C PRO A 127 11.53 11.96 -3.48
N PRO A 128 12.06 11.13 -2.56
CA PRO A 128 11.62 11.14 -1.17
C PRO A 128 11.77 12.53 -0.54
N ARG A 129 10.78 12.97 0.22
CA ARG A 129 10.86 14.23 0.96
C ARG A 129 11.80 14.06 2.16
N GLN A 130 12.53 15.11 2.53
CA GLN A 130 13.46 15.06 3.68
C GLN A 130 12.74 14.66 4.98
N GLN A 131 11.51 15.14 5.18
CA GLN A 131 10.70 14.76 6.33
C GLN A 131 10.38 13.26 6.38
N ASP A 132 10.16 12.60 5.24
CA ASP A 132 9.87 11.16 5.18
C ASP A 132 11.14 10.35 5.49
N ILE A 133 12.29 10.82 4.98
CA ILE A 133 13.60 10.21 5.30
C ILE A 133 13.90 10.34 6.78
N ALA A 134 13.69 11.52 7.37
CA ALA A 134 13.93 11.75 8.79
C ALA A 134 12.98 10.90 9.67
N ALA A 135 11.71 10.81 9.32
CA ALA A 135 10.72 9.99 10.04
C ALA A 135 11.10 8.49 9.99
N ALA A 136 11.51 7.99 8.82
CA ALA A 136 11.99 6.61 8.68
C ALA A 136 13.26 6.37 9.51
N ALA A 137 14.24 7.26 9.43
CA ALA A 137 15.48 7.15 10.21
C ALA A 137 15.23 7.15 11.73
N HIS A 138 14.23 7.91 12.19
CA HIS A 138 13.85 7.91 13.62
C HIS A 138 13.20 6.58 14.02
N ALA A 139 12.30 6.06 13.20
CA ALA A 139 11.58 4.81 13.48
C ALA A 139 12.47 3.56 13.53
N PHE A 140 13.69 3.61 12.99
CA PHE A 140 14.65 2.51 13.02
C PHE A 140 15.77 2.69 14.06
N LYS A 141 15.71 3.74 14.89
CA LYS A 141 16.72 3.97 15.97
C LYS A 141 16.34 3.35 17.31
N ASP A 142 15.10 2.94 17.47
CA ASP A 142 14.52 2.27 18.65
C ASP A 142 14.32 0.77 18.37
#